data_3da78a8fd07990da0c0308a1a7939bd4
#
_entry.id   3da78a8fd07990da0c0308a1a7939bd4
#
_cell.length_a   1.000
_cell.length_b   1.000
_cell.length_c   1.000
_cell.angle_alpha   90.00
_cell.angle_beta   90.00
_cell.angle_gamma   90.00
#
_symmetry.space_group_name_H-M   'P 1'
#
loop_
_entity.id
_entity.type
_entity.pdbx_description
1 polymer ?
#
loop_
_entity_poly.entity_id
_entity_poly.type
_entity_poly.pdbx_seq_one_letter_code
_entity_poly.pdbx_strand_id
1 'polypeptide(L)'
;IKIAVDESFQPVIDQEIGVFESIYTLAGIIPQYCSEVEAIDLLLKDSVRMAVTTRKLTSEERVTLENRKFFPKEIKIATDGIALIVNDQNQDSLISREEIQQIVSGEITSWKELGITSSPGKLQLVFDHPNSSTVRYVLDSLCPDRKLSDCLRAEKTNRRVIDYVAQNPEAMGVVGVSWLQNPEDSTNLSFLKQVKVLGVSRRPAMSFNSFKPWQAYLALKEYPLIRDVYVILTDPRQGLASGFTGFLTSDRGQRIILKAGIVPATQPVRIVNVKEKW
;
A
#
# COMPACT_ATOMS: atom_id res chain seq x y z
N ILE A 1 15.26 -10.26 -16.42
CA ILE A 1 13.85 -10.64 -16.52
C ILE A 1 12.95 -9.43 -16.32
N LYS A 2 11.76 -9.44 -16.94
CA LYS A 2 10.69 -8.50 -16.61
C LYS A 2 9.84 -9.07 -15.49
N ILE A 3 9.42 -8.19 -14.57
CA ILE A 3 8.43 -8.48 -13.52
C ILE A 3 7.36 -7.40 -13.54
N ALA A 4 6.13 -7.74 -13.17
CA ALA A 4 5.05 -6.77 -12.97
C ALA A 4 4.90 -6.46 -11.48
N VAL A 5 4.74 -5.21 -11.15
CA VAL A 5 4.68 -4.78 -9.74
C VAL A 5 3.56 -3.76 -9.59
N ASP A 6 2.67 -4.01 -8.64
CA ASP A 6 1.74 -2.97 -8.20
C ASP A 6 2.52 -1.72 -7.79
N GLU A 7 2.19 -0.59 -8.38
CA GLU A 7 2.90 0.68 -8.21
C GLU A 7 3.00 1.10 -6.74
N SER A 8 2.06 0.68 -5.91
CA SER A 8 2.09 0.93 -4.46
C SER A 8 3.38 0.44 -3.79
N PHE A 9 4.07 -0.54 -4.37
CA PHE A 9 5.29 -1.14 -3.80
C PHE A 9 6.59 -0.70 -4.48
N GLN A 10 6.52 0.27 -5.39
CA GLN A 10 7.72 0.77 -6.08
C GLN A 10 8.86 1.13 -5.11
N PRO A 11 8.68 1.91 -4.02
CA PRO A 11 9.80 2.27 -3.15
C PRO A 11 10.50 1.09 -2.50
N VAL A 12 9.76 0.01 -2.23
CA VAL A 12 10.30 -1.21 -1.62
C VAL A 12 11.02 -2.05 -2.65
N ILE A 13 10.37 -2.29 -3.79
CA ILE A 13 10.89 -3.18 -4.84
C ILE A 13 12.14 -2.59 -5.51
N ASP A 14 12.21 -1.26 -5.69
CA ASP A 14 13.41 -0.60 -6.19
C ASP A 14 14.62 -0.86 -5.27
N GLN A 15 14.43 -0.79 -3.95
CA GLN A 15 15.48 -1.11 -2.98
C GLN A 15 15.88 -2.59 -3.01
N GLU A 16 14.89 -3.48 -3.09
CA GLU A 16 15.11 -4.93 -3.19
C GLU A 16 15.92 -5.30 -4.44
N ILE A 17 15.54 -4.73 -5.60
CA ILE A 17 16.26 -4.94 -6.86
C ILE A 17 17.68 -4.42 -6.76
N GLY A 18 17.86 -3.18 -6.27
CA GLY A 18 19.18 -2.59 -6.15
C GLY A 18 20.13 -3.41 -5.28
N VAL A 19 19.67 -3.93 -4.15
CA VAL A 19 20.47 -4.80 -3.29
C VAL A 19 20.69 -6.18 -3.92
N PHE A 20 19.66 -6.77 -4.53
CA PHE A 20 19.77 -8.05 -5.22
C PHE A 20 20.83 -8.01 -6.33
N GLU A 21 20.75 -7.02 -7.22
CA GLU A 21 21.69 -6.86 -8.35
C GLU A 21 23.11 -6.52 -7.89
N SER A 22 23.26 -5.82 -6.75
CA SER A 22 24.58 -5.58 -6.16
C SER A 22 25.28 -6.87 -5.69
N ILE A 23 24.51 -7.88 -5.31
CA ILE A 23 25.02 -9.19 -4.88
C ILE A 23 25.19 -10.12 -6.07
N TYR A 24 24.21 -10.13 -6.98
CA TYR A 24 24.16 -10.98 -8.16
C TYR A 24 24.39 -10.14 -9.42
N THR A 25 25.62 -9.76 -9.64
CA THR A 25 26.04 -8.77 -10.66
C THR A 25 25.70 -9.13 -12.12
N LEU A 26 25.37 -10.39 -12.40
CA LEU A 26 24.91 -10.85 -13.71
C LEU A 26 23.37 -10.89 -13.80
N ALA A 27 22.66 -10.61 -12.72
CA ALA A 27 21.21 -10.55 -12.71
C ALA A 27 20.74 -9.18 -13.23
N GLY A 28 19.66 -9.20 -14.02
CA GLY A 28 18.98 -7.98 -14.46
C GLY A 28 17.48 -8.14 -14.27
N ILE A 29 16.87 -7.30 -13.42
CA ILE A 29 15.44 -7.27 -13.15
C ILE A 29 14.87 -5.95 -13.66
N ILE A 30 13.90 -6.03 -14.52
CA ILE A 30 13.23 -4.87 -15.12
C ILE A 30 11.80 -4.82 -14.57
N PRO A 31 11.53 -3.98 -13.56
CA PRO A 31 10.19 -3.83 -13.03
C PRO A 31 9.31 -3.03 -13.99
N GLN A 32 8.09 -3.49 -14.21
CA GLN A 32 7.01 -2.73 -14.81
C GLN A 32 6.04 -2.35 -13.70
N TYR A 33 6.10 -1.10 -13.25
CA TYR A 33 5.18 -0.56 -12.28
C TYR A 33 3.86 -0.21 -12.98
N CYS A 34 2.78 -0.80 -12.51
CA CYS A 34 1.46 -0.68 -13.13
C CYS A 34 0.35 -0.89 -12.08
N SER A 35 -0.91 -0.84 -12.50
CA SER A 35 -2.01 -1.18 -11.60
C SER A 35 -2.02 -2.69 -11.29
N GLU A 36 -2.59 -3.07 -10.15
CA GLU A 36 -2.70 -4.49 -9.76
C GLU A 36 -3.41 -5.33 -10.82
N VAL A 37 -4.47 -4.79 -11.41
CA VAL A 37 -5.21 -5.47 -12.49
C VAL A 37 -4.30 -5.73 -13.69
N GLU A 38 -3.52 -4.74 -14.09
CA GLU A 38 -2.56 -4.87 -15.20
C GLU A 38 -1.44 -5.87 -14.86
N ALA A 39 -0.93 -5.86 -13.63
CA ALA A 39 0.11 -6.79 -13.19
C ALA A 39 -0.35 -8.24 -13.31
N ILE A 40 -1.60 -8.54 -12.92
CA ILE A 40 -2.18 -9.87 -13.06
C ILE A 40 -2.44 -10.21 -14.53
N ASP A 41 -2.94 -9.26 -15.32
CA ASP A 41 -3.17 -9.48 -16.76
C ASP A 41 -1.86 -9.83 -17.50
N LEU A 42 -0.76 -9.13 -17.20
CA LEU A 42 0.57 -9.44 -17.75
C LEU A 42 1.04 -10.85 -17.36
N LEU A 43 0.75 -11.29 -16.13
CA LEU A 43 1.05 -12.64 -15.67
C LEU A 43 0.20 -13.69 -16.39
N LEU A 44 -1.10 -13.45 -16.54
CA LEU A 44 -2.01 -14.35 -17.25
C LEU A 44 -1.66 -14.47 -18.74
N LYS A 45 -1.19 -13.40 -19.37
CA LYS A 45 -0.70 -13.38 -20.77
C LYS A 45 0.70 -13.98 -20.94
N ASP A 46 1.36 -14.39 -19.86
CA ASP A 46 2.75 -14.87 -19.88
C ASP A 46 3.78 -13.85 -20.36
N SER A 47 3.43 -12.57 -20.24
CA SER A 47 4.35 -11.46 -20.56
C SER A 47 5.40 -11.28 -19.44
N VAL A 48 5.06 -11.68 -18.23
CA VAL A 48 5.95 -11.76 -17.07
C VAL A 48 5.75 -13.09 -16.34
N ARG A 49 6.77 -13.54 -15.60
CA ARG A 49 6.73 -14.77 -14.80
C ARG A 49 6.60 -14.53 -13.31
N MET A 50 6.59 -13.28 -12.93
CA MET A 50 6.48 -12.85 -11.54
C MET A 50 5.65 -11.57 -11.47
N ALA A 51 4.69 -11.53 -10.56
CA ALA A 51 3.94 -10.33 -10.22
C ALA A 51 3.95 -10.08 -8.71
N VAL A 52 4.00 -8.80 -8.32
CA VAL A 52 3.83 -8.36 -6.92
C VAL A 52 2.47 -7.69 -6.80
N THR A 53 1.61 -8.22 -5.93
CA THR A 53 0.19 -7.84 -5.81
C THR A 53 -0.27 -7.84 -4.35
N THR A 54 -1.46 -7.33 -4.06
CA THR A 54 -2.05 -7.36 -2.71
C THR A 54 -3.15 -8.40 -2.56
N ARG A 55 -3.42 -9.17 -3.60
CA ARG A 55 -4.34 -10.29 -3.56
C ARG A 55 -3.74 -11.53 -4.21
N LYS A 56 -4.29 -12.65 -3.89
CA LYS A 56 -4.04 -13.91 -4.59
C LYS A 56 -4.83 -13.96 -5.90
N LEU A 57 -4.52 -14.91 -6.73
CA LEU A 57 -5.31 -15.21 -7.94
C LEU A 57 -6.72 -15.67 -7.54
N THR A 58 -7.70 -15.27 -8.33
CA THR A 58 -9.03 -15.86 -8.26
C THR A 58 -8.99 -17.31 -8.75
N SER A 59 -10.05 -18.07 -8.46
CA SER A 59 -10.16 -19.45 -8.95
C SER A 59 -10.12 -19.52 -10.48
N GLU A 60 -10.75 -18.58 -11.17
CA GLU A 60 -10.79 -18.52 -12.65
C GLU A 60 -9.41 -18.18 -13.23
N GLU A 61 -8.71 -17.21 -12.63
CA GLU A 61 -7.34 -16.85 -13.03
C GLU A 61 -6.38 -18.02 -12.85
N ARG A 62 -6.50 -18.74 -11.73
CA ARG A 62 -5.71 -19.93 -11.45
C ARG A 62 -5.97 -21.04 -12.47
N VAL A 63 -7.24 -21.36 -12.74
CA VAL A 63 -7.62 -22.38 -13.76
C VAL A 63 -7.10 -21.97 -15.14
N THR A 64 -7.13 -20.69 -15.50
CA THR A 64 -6.57 -20.18 -16.77
C THR A 64 -5.08 -20.50 -16.90
N LEU A 65 -4.30 -20.31 -15.85
CA LEU A 65 -2.87 -20.65 -15.83
C LEU A 65 -2.64 -22.16 -15.84
N GLU A 66 -3.38 -22.92 -15.04
CA GLU A 66 -3.25 -24.39 -14.96
C GLU A 66 -3.59 -25.09 -16.28
N ASN A 67 -4.60 -24.60 -17.02
CA ASN A 67 -4.90 -25.10 -18.37
C ASN A 67 -3.73 -24.91 -19.34
N ARG A 68 -2.92 -23.87 -19.12
CA ARG A 68 -1.68 -23.62 -19.87
C ARG A 68 -0.46 -24.31 -19.27
N LYS A 69 -0.65 -25.18 -18.27
CA LYS A 69 0.39 -25.93 -17.55
C LYS A 69 1.32 -25.04 -16.72
N PHE A 70 0.86 -23.88 -16.30
CA PHE A 70 1.51 -23.06 -15.29
C PHE A 70 0.86 -23.30 -13.94
N PHE A 71 1.66 -23.62 -12.92
CA PHE A 71 1.21 -23.87 -11.56
C PHE A 71 1.68 -22.73 -10.66
N PRO A 72 0.85 -21.70 -10.47
CA PRO A 72 1.27 -20.50 -9.76
C PRO A 72 1.54 -20.77 -8.29
N LYS A 73 2.65 -20.21 -7.78
CA LYS A 73 2.96 -20.15 -6.36
C LYS A 73 2.65 -18.74 -5.86
N GLU A 74 1.91 -18.65 -4.78
CA GLU A 74 1.54 -17.40 -4.12
C GLU A 74 2.26 -17.31 -2.79
N ILE A 75 3.21 -16.42 -2.69
CA ILE A 75 4.12 -16.31 -1.56
C ILE A 75 3.91 -14.96 -0.90
N LYS A 76 3.46 -14.95 0.35
CA LYS A 76 3.34 -13.71 1.12
C LYS A 76 4.75 -13.20 1.46
N ILE A 77 5.01 -11.92 1.16
CA ILE A 77 6.30 -11.28 1.44
C ILE A 77 6.21 -10.19 2.50
N ALA A 78 5.03 -9.56 2.66
CA ALA A 78 4.84 -8.48 3.62
C ALA A 78 3.37 -8.33 4.05
N THR A 79 3.13 -7.52 5.06
CA THR A 79 1.84 -6.87 5.33
C THR A 79 2.04 -5.37 5.26
N ASP A 80 1.28 -4.70 4.40
CA ASP A 80 1.29 -3.26 4.17
C ASP A 80 0.09 -2.59 4.86
N GLY A 81 0.17 -1.27 5.04
CA GLY A 81 -0.92 -0.43 5.46
C GLY A 81 -1.35 0.54 4.36
N ILE A 82 -2.64 0.84 4.29
CA ILE A 82 -3.15 1.94 3.48
C ILE A 82 -3.28 3.17 4.37
N ALA A 83 -2.56 4.23 4.04
CA ALA A 83 -2.57 5.48 4.77
C ALA A 83 -3.53 6.48 4.14
N LEU A 84 -4.21 7.23 4.99
CA LEU A 84 -4.94 8.42 4.62
C LEU A 84 -4.09 9.64 4.94
N ILE A 85 -3.93 10.51 3.96
CA ILE A 85 -3.14 11.73 4.05
C ILE A 85 -3.99 12.95 3.73
N VAL A 86 -3.70 14.03 4.41
CA VAL A 86 -4.32 15.34 4.17
C VAL A 86 -3.25 16.42 4.09
N ASN A 87 -3.64 17.59 3.61
CA ASN A 87 -2.76 18.75 3.61
C ASN A 87 -2.30 19.06 5.05
N ASP A 88 -1.07 19.55 5.23
CA ASP A 88 -0.50 19.83 6.54
C ASP A 88 -1.26 20.95 7.30
N GLN A 89 -1.93 21.85 6.57
CA GLN A 89 -2.79 22.91 7.13
C GLN A 89 -4.13 22.38 7.67
N ASN A 90 -4.53 21.16 7.31
CA ASN A 90 -5.73 20.55 7.84
C ASN A 90 -5.57 20.33 9.35
N GLN A 91 -6.52 20.80 10.15
CA GLN A 91 -6.45 20.70 11.61
C GLN A 91 -6.80 19.29 12.13
N ASP A 92 -7.54 18.51 11.33
CA ASP A 92 -7.88 17.16 11.71
C ASP A 92 -6.68 16.21 11.61
N SER A 93 -6.66 15.25 12.51
CA SER A 93 -5.63 14.23 12.56
C SER A 93 -6.19 12.82 12.75
N LEU A 94 -7.51 12.69 12.89
CA LEU A 94 -8.18 11.44 13.22
C LEU A 94 -9.37 11.22 12.30
N ILE A 95 -9.61 9.96 11.93
CA ILE A 95 -10.79 9.57 11.17
C ILE A 95 -11.21 8.14 11.56
N SER A 96 -12.50 7.88 11.57
CA SER A 96 -13.03 6.54 11.80
C SER A 96 -13.22 5.77 10.49
N ARG A 97 -13.23 4.45 10.59
CA ARG A 97 -13.56 3.60 9.44
C ARG A 97 -14.95 3.90 8.87
N GLU A 98 -15.90 4.25 9.72
CA GLU A 98 -17.27 4.59 9.33
C GLU A 98 -17.31 5.89 8.51
N GLU A 99 -16.60 6.93 8.94
CA GLU A 99 -16.48 8.18 8.18
C GLU A 99 -15.80 7.95 6.82
N ILE A 100 -14.78 7.10 6.76
CA ILE A 100 -14.17 6.73 5.47
C ILE A 100 -15.20 6.06 4.55
N GLN A 101 -16.02 5.15 5.08
CA GLN A 101 -17.09 4.50 4.31
C GLN A 101 -18.09 5.53 3.79
N GLN A 102 -18.49 6.49 4.62
CA GLN A 102 -19.42 7.55 4.25
C GLN A 102 -18.84 8.51 3.19
N ILE A 103 -17.54 8.80 3.25
CA ILE A 103 -16.86 9.59 2.22
C ILE A 103 -16.81 8.81 0.90
N VAL A 104 -16.42 7.56 0.93
CA VAL A 104 -16.32 6.71 -0.27
C VAL A 104 -17.67 6.49 -0.93
N SER A 105 -18.74 6.34 -0.15
CA SER A 105 -20.11 6.20 -0.66
C SER A 105 -20.75 7.53 -1.10
N GLY A 106 -20.15 8.67 -0.75
CA GLY A 106 -20.65 10.00 -1.07
C GLY A 106 -21.75 10.49 -0.13
N GLU A 107 -21.92 9.85 1.03
CA GLU A 107 -22.78 10.34 2.11
C GLU A 107 -22.18 11.58 2.78
N ILE A 108 -20.84 11.63 2.89
CA ILE A 108 -20.06 12.79 3.32
C ILE A 108 -19.33 13.34 2.09
N THR A 109 -19.56 14.60 1.77
CA THR A 109 -19.01 15.27 0.58
C THR A 109 -18.22 16.52 0.92
N SER A 110 -18.21 16.94 2.18
CA SER A 110 -17.52 18.15 2.63
C SER A 110 -16.83 17.94 3.98
N TRP A 111 -15.74 18.67 4.19
CA TRP A 111 -15.01 18.70 5.46
C TRP A 111 -15.87 19.19 6.64
N LYS A 112 -16.85 20.06 6.35
CA LYS A 112 -17.77 20.57 7.35
C LYS A 112 -18.64 19.47 7.96
N GLU A 113 -19.03 18.47 7.17
CA GLU A 113 -19.81 17.31 7.64
C GLU A 113 -19.01 16.42 8.60
N LEU A 114 -17.69 16.45 8.51
CA LEU A 114 -16.76 15.82 9.48
C LEU A 114 -16.50 16.70 10.71
N GLY A 115 -17.18 17.84 10.84
CA GLY A 115 -16.97 18.77 11.96
C GLY A 115 -15.77 19.72 11.77
N ILE A 116 -15.11 19.71 10.62
CA ILE A 116 -13.94 20.53 10.33
C ILE A 116 -14.41 21.83 9.69
N THR A 117 -14.40 22.90 10.48
CA THR A 117 -14.86 24.22 10.03
C THR A 117 -13.75 25.06 9.39
N SER A 118 -12.50 24.67 9.57
CA SER A 118 -11.32 25.40 9.06
C SER A 118 -11.02 25.16 7.59
N SER A 119 -11.57 24.11 6.99
CA SER A 119 -11.41 23.81 5.58
C SER A 119 -12.72 24.08 4.85
N PRO A 120 -12.80 25.18 4.08
CA PRO A 120 -14.01 25.51 3.34
C PRO A 120 -14.01 24.74 2.01
N GLY A 121 -14.90 23.79 1.84
CA GLY A 121 -15.13 23.23 0.53
C GLY A 121 -15.53 21.76 0.50
N LYS A 122 -15.63 21.24 -0.71
CA LYS A 122 -15.94 19.84 -0.97
C LYS A 122 -14.73 19.00 -0.62
N LEU A 123 -14.96 17.91 0.11
CA LEU A 123 -13.95 16.90 0.32
C LEU A 123 -13.69 16.15 -0.99
N GLN A 124 -12.44 16.10 -1.43
CA GLN A 124 -12.03 15.33 -2.60
C GLN A 124 -11.14 14.16 -2.20
N LEU A 125 -11.64 12.94 -2.40
CA LEU A 125 -10.86 11.74 -2.15
C LEU A 125 -10.01 11.39 -3.37
N VAL A 126 -8.68 11.24 -3.18
CA VAL A 126 -7.69 11.13 -4.25
C VAL A 126 -6.98 9.79 -4.16
N PHE A 127 -7.00 9.04 -5.26
CA PHE A 127 -6.31 7.75 -5.42
C PHE A 127 -5.24 7.83 -6.51
N ASP A 128 -4.39 6.82 -6.54
CA ASP A 128 -3.39 6.61 -7.60
C ASP A 128 -4.06 6.27 -8.95
N HIS A 129 -4.61 5.09 -9.12
CA HIS A 129 -5.19 4.63 -10.38
C HIS A 129 -6.55 3.94 -10.14
N PRO A 130 -7.56 4.07 -11.04
CA PRO A 130 -8.86 3.44 -10.86
C PRO A 130 -8.81 1.91 -10.67
N ASN A 131 -7.83 1.25 -11.30
CA ASN A 131 -7.61 -0.19 -11.22
C ASN A 131 -6.49 -0.58 -10.22
N SER A 132 -6.16 0.31 -9.30
CA SER A 132 -5.11 0.05 -8.30
C SER A 132 -5.60 -0.85 -7.18
N SER A 133 -4.65 -1.43 -6.48
CA SER A 133 -4.92 -2.21 -5.28
C SER A 133 -5.47 -1.37 -4.13
N THR A 134 -5.16 -0.06 -4.08
CA THR A 134 -5.70 0.87 -3.09
C THR A 134 -7.19 1.08 -3.28
N VAL A 135 -7.64 1.32 -4.51
CA VAL A 135 -9.07 1.43 -4.87
C VAL A 135 -9.78 0.11 -4.61
N ARG A 136 -9.24 -1.00 -5.08
CA ARG A 136 -9.83 -2.33 -4.84
C ARG A 136 -9.98 -2.61 -3.34
N TYR A 137 -8.94 -2.34 -2.54
CA TYR A 137 -9.02 -2.55 -1.11
C TYR A 137 -10.13 -1.74 -0.45
N VAL A 138 -10.27 -0.47 -0.84
CA VAL A 138 -11.31 0.42 -0.31
C VAL A 138 -12.69 -0.11 -0.69
N LEU A 139 -12.88 -0.53 -1.94
CA LEU A 139 -14.14 -1.13 -2.38
C LEU A 139 -14.46 -2.42 -1.62
N ASP A 140 -13.55 -3.40 -1.64
CA ASP A 140 -13.78 -4.72 -1.09
C ASP A 140 -13.93 -4.71 0.45
N SER A 141 -13.14 -3.85 1.11
CA SER A 141 -13.05 -3.86 2.58
C SER A 141 -13.94 -2.83 3.25
N LEU A 142 -14.24 -1.71 2.58
CA LEU A 142 -14.99 -0.61 3.17
C LEU A 142 -16.39 -0.45 2.57
N CYS A 143 -16.57 -0.71 1.28
CA CYS A 143 -17.83 -0.47 0.58
C CYS A 143 -18.21 -1.61 -0.39
N PRO A 144 -18.34 -2.88 0.07
CA PRO A 144 -18.52 -4.02 -0.83
C PRO A 144 -19.81 -3.97 -1.67
N ASP A 145 -20.83 -3.27 -1.20
CA ASP A 145 -22.17 -3.22 -1.84
C ASP A 145 -22.52 -1.83 -2.39
N ARG A 146 -21.58 -0.89 -2.41
CA ARG A 146 -21.88 0.50 -2.78
C ARG A 146 -21.09 0.94 -4.02
N LYS A 147 -21.70 1.81 -4.82
CA LYS A 147 -21.00 2.51 -5.90
C LYS A 147 -20.07 3.58 -5.32
N LEU A 148 -18.94 3.76 -5.96
CA LEU A 148 -18.04 4.87 -5.67
C LEU A 148 -18.74 6.21 -5.96
N SER A 149 -18.48 7.17 -5.09
CA SER A 149 -18.97 8.54 -5.26
C SER A 149 -18.26 9.26 -6.42
N ASP A 150 -18.92 10.28 -6.98
CA ASP A 150 -18.33 11.19 -7.97
C ASP A 150 -17.24 12.12 -7.39
N CYS A 151 -17.03 12.12 -6.07
CA CYS A 151 -15.97 12.90 -5.42
C CYS A 151 -14.56 12.27 -5.53
N LEU A 152 -14.44 11.14 -6.24
CA LEU A 152 -13.18 10.43 -6.41
C LEU A 152 -12.36 11.01 -7.56
N ARG A 153 -11.08 11.19 -7.28
CA ARG A 153 -10.08 11.65 -8.26
C ARG A 153 -8.94 10.63 -8.36
N ALA A 154 -8.43 10.40 -9.57
CA ALA A 154 -7.27 9.55 -9.81
C ALA A 154 -6.09 10.39 -10.35
N GLU A 155 -4.90 10.21 -9.74
CA GLU A 155 -3.65 10.94 -10.07
C GLU A 155 -2.58 10.08 -10.74
N LYS A 156 -2.89 8.86 -11.12
CA LYS A 156 -2.03 7.88 -11.81
C LYS A 156 -0.98 7.18 -10.93
N THR A 157 -0.35 7.84 -9.96
CA THR A 157 0.68 7.27 -9.09
C THR A 157 0.55 7.76 -7.65
N ASN A 158 1.02 6.96 -6.70
CA ASN A 158 1.05 7.35 -5.28
C ASN A 158 1.84 8.66 -5.05
N ARG A 159 2.96 8.85 -5.76
CA ARG A 159 3.73 10.11 -5.68
C ARG A 159 2.88 11.32 -6.05
N ARG A 160 2.13 11.24 -7.15
CA ARG A 160 1.24 12.33 -7.58
C ARG A 160 0.10 12.58 -6.61
N VAL A 161 -0.43 11.53 -5.98
CA VAL A 161 -1.43 11.70 -4.89
C VAL A 161 -0.84 12.54 -3.76
N ILE A 162 0.37 12.22 -3.31
CA ILE A 162 1.06 12.96 -2.24
C ILE A 162 1.27 14.43 -2.65
N ASP A 163 1.80 14.66 -3.86
CA ASP A 163 2.07 16.02 -4.36
C ASP A 163 0.77 16.83 -4.53
N TYR A 164 -0.31 16.17 -4.99
CA TYR A 164 -1.62 16.80 -5.10
C TYR A 164 -2.20 17.20 -3.74
N VAL A 165 -2.17 16.31 -2.76
CA VAL A 165 -2.66 16.59 -1.40
C VAL A 165 -1.86 17.71 -0.74
N ALA A 166 -0.53 17.73 -0.93
CA ALA A 166 0.31 18.81 -0.40
C ALA A 166 -0.05 20.19 -0.93
N GLN A 167 -0.64 20.28 -2.14
CA GLN A 167 -1.02 21.54 -2.78
C GLN A 167 -2.51 21.88 -2.63
N ASN A 168 -3.35 20.94 -2.21
CA ASN A 168 -4.80 21.10 -2.18
C ASN A 168 -5.37 20.80 -0.79
N PRO A 169 -5.73 21.82 -0.01
CA PRO A 169 -6.28 21.65 1.34
C PRO A 169 -7.61 20.86 1.42
N GLU A 170 -8.34 20.79 0.31
CA GLU A 170 -9.61 20.05 0.21
C GLU A 170 -9.42 18.55 -0.07
N ALA A 171 -8.19 18.13 -0.41
CA ALA A 171 -7.89 16.76 -0.79
C ALA A 171 -7.60 15.88 0.42
N MET A 172 -8.14 14.64 0.37
CA MET A 172 -7.73 13.50 1.19
C MET A 172 -7.16 12.43 0.26
N GLY A 173 -5.90 12.07 0.42
CA GLY A 173 -5.22 11.06 -0.40
C GLY A 173 -5.22 9.69 0.24
N VAL A 174 -5.25 8.66 -0.59
CA VAL A 174 -5.13 7.24 -0.19
C VAL A 174 -3.87 6.68 -0.84
N VAL A 175 -2.89 6.27 -0.04
CA VAL A 175 -1.57 5.80 -0.50
C VAL A 175 -1.06 4.61 0.30
N GLY A 176 -0.13 3.85 -0.27
CA GLY A 176 0.61 2.82 0.47
C GLY A 176 1.58 3.44 1.48
N VAL A 177 1.72 2.81 2.65
CA VAL A 177 2.57 3.34 3.74
C VAL A 177 4.03 3.47 3.33
N SER A 178 4.54 2.59 2.47
CA SER A 178 5.92 2.63 1.99
C SER A 178 6.29 3.93 1.25
N TRP A 179 5.30 4.65 0.71
CA TRP A 179 5.48 5.94 0.05
C TRP A 179 5.65 7.12 1.01
N LEU A 180 5.32 6.92 2.29
CA LEU A 180 5.29 7.99 3.29
C LEU A 180 6.53 8.03 4.18
N GLN A 181 7.45 7.09 4.03
CA GLN A 181 8.67 7.06 4.83
C GLN A 181 9.50 8.32 4.57
N ASN A 182 9.96 8.94 5.66
CA ASN A 182 10.86 10.08 5.59
C ASN A 182 12.29 9.60 5.29
N PRO A 183 12.86 9.88 4.12
CA PRO A 183 14.20 9.41 3.77
C PRO A 183 15.31 10.04 4.62
N GLU A 184 15.03 11.17 5.29
CA GLU A 184 15.98 11.86 6.18
C GLU A 184 15.99 11.24 7.58
N ASP A 185 15.00 10.41 7.93
CA ASP A 185 14.85 9.79 9.23
C ASP A 185 15.34 8.35 9.23
N SER A 186 16.56 8.12 9.69
CA SER A 186 17.16 6.78 9.81
C SER A 186 16.46 5.88 10.84
N THR A 187 15.61 6.45 11.71
CA THR A 187 14.86 5.69 12.72
C THR A 187 13.57 5.11 12.20
N ASN A 188 13.08 5.58 11.05
CA ASN A 188 11.76 5.25 10.47
C ASN A 188 10.57 5.56 11.41
N LEU A 189 10.73 6.54 12.28
CA LEU A 189 9.70 6.99 13.22
C LEU A 189 8.99 8.26 12.78
N SER A 190 9.25 8.73 11.55
CA SER A 190 8.57 9.90 10.98
C SER A 190 8.09 9.65 9.55
N PHE A 191 6.99 10.31 9.20
CA PHE A 191 6.47 10.37 7.84
C PHE A 191 6.93 11.63 7.12
N LEU A 192 6.74 11.66 5.80
CA LEU A 192 6.99 12.85 4.98
C LEU A 192 6.33 14.09 5.57
N LYS A 193 7.07 15.19 5.67
CA LYS A 193 6.60 16.44 6.29
C LYS A 193 5.61 17.24 5.43
N GLN A 194 5.57 16.96 4.12
CA GLN A 194 4.73 17.72 3.17
C GLN A 194 3.23 17.41 3.28
N VAL A 195 2.87 16.34 3.98
CA VAL A 195 1.48 15.93 4.21
C VAL A 195 1.31 15.43 5.65
N LYS A 196 0.09 15.53 6.16
CA LYS A 196 -0.28 14.98 7.45
C LYS A 196 -0.90 13.59 7.28
N VAL A 197 -0.40 12.61 8.02
CA VAL A 197 -0.97 11.25 8.06
C VAL A 197 -2.02 11.18 9.16
N LEU A 198 -3.23 10.75 8.79
CA LEU A 198 -4.34 10.59 9.74
C LEU A 198 -4.18 9.33 10.59
N GLY A 199 -4.62 9.41 11.84
CA GLY A 199 -4.88 8.26 12.67
C GLY A 199 -6.26 7.68 12.36
N VAL A 200 -6.33 6.35 12.16
CA VAL A 200 -7.58 5.67 11.81
C VAL A 200 -8.04 4.79 12.97
N SER A 201 -9.34 4.83 13.25
CA SER A 201 -9.98 4.01 14.26
C SER A 201 -11.04 3.07 13.65
N ARG A 202 -11.35 1.99 14.36
CA ARG A 202 -12.46 1.08 14.00
C ARG A 202 -13.83 1.54 14.52
N ARG A 203 -13.83 2.45 15.49
CA ARG A 203 -14.99 3.03 16.18
C ARG A 203 -14.94 4.54 16.03
N PRO A 204 -15.92 5.30 16.49
CA PRO A 204 -15.80 6.76 16.49
C PRO A 204 -14.43 7.23 16.93
N ALA A 205 -13.83 8.13 16.14
CA ALA A 205 -12.42 8.48 16.28
C ALA A 205 -12.17 9.28 17.55
N MET A 206 -11.24 8.78 18.38
CA MET A 206 -10.73 9.44 19.58
C MET A 206 -9.22 9.20 19.67
N SER A 207 -8.49 10.07 20.33
CA SER A 207 -7.03 9.98 20.42
C SER A 207 -6.50 8.65 20.96
N PHE A 208 -7.21 8.03 21.90
CA PHE A 208 -6.79 6.78 22.53
C PHE A 208 -7.09 5.51 21.71
N ASN A 209 -7.94 5.58 20.67
CA ASN A 209 -8.35 4.43 19.85
C ASN A 209 -8.02 4.59 18.36
N SER A 210 -7.34 5.67 18.00
CA SER A 210 -6.95 5.99 16.62
C SER A 210 -5.45 5.77 16.45
N PHE A 211 -5.07 5.00 15.46
CA PHE A 211 -3.69 4.62 15.20
C PHE A 211 -3.23 5.17 13.86
N LYS A 212 -2.03 5.74 13.81
CA LYS A 212 -1.34 5.99 12.54
C LYS A 212 -0.73 4.69 12.04
N PRO A 213 -0.47 4.56 10.73
CA PRO A 213 0.05 3.32 10.14
C PRO A 213 1.55 3.08 10.46
N TRP A 214 1.92 3.23 11.72
CA TRP A 214 3.25 2.86 12.18
C TRP A 214 3.43 1.35 12.14
N GLN A 215 4.63 0.90 11.79
CA GLN A 215 4.94 -0.52 11.64
C GLN A 215 4.53 -1.36 12.86
N ALA A 216 4.69 -0.83 14.07
CA ALA A 216 4.25 -1.50 15.29
C ALA A 216 2.74 -1.78 15.28
N TYR A 217 1.92 -0.79 14.92
CA TYR A 217 0.46 -0.94 14.88
C TYR A 217 -0.02 -1.79 13.71
N LEU A 218 0.73 -1.82 12.59
CA LEU A 218 0.50 -2.79 11.52
C LEU A 218 0.77 -4.22 12.00
N ALA A 219 1.90 -4.45 12.69
CA ALA A 219 2.28 -5.77 13.20
C ALA A 219 1.31 -6.26 14.29
N LEU A 220 0.83 -5.39 15.18
CA LEU A 220 -0.16 -5.70 16.20
C LEU A 220 -1.59 -5.78 15.65
N LYS A 221 -1.80 -5.42 14.37
CA LYS A 221 -3.12 -5.32 13.73
C LYS A 221 -4.06 -4.31 14.43
N GLU A 222 -3.50 -3.34 15.11
CA GLU A 222 -4.26 -2.25 15.73
C GLU A 222 -4.68 -1.22 14.69
N TYR A 223 -3.83 -0.93 13.72
CA TYR A 223 -4.20 -0.13 12.55
C TYR A 223 -5.21 -0.88 11.67
N PRO A 224 -6.37 -0.30 11.35
CA PRO A 224 -7.46 -1.08 10.74
C PRO A 224 -7.32 -1.30 9.22
N LEU A 225 -6.52 -0.49 8.51
CA LEU A 225 -6.42 -0.55 7.04
C LEU A 225 -5.14 -1.29 6.64
N ILE A 226 -5.11 -2.59 6.84
CA ILE A 226 -3.97 -3.46 6.52
C ILE A 226 -4.31 -4.41 5.36
N ARG A 227 -3.29 -4.73 4.55
CA ARG A 227 -3.38 -5.67 3.44
C ARG A 227 -2.11 -6.51 3.32
N ASP A 228 -2.25 -7.73 2.86
CA ASP A 228 -1.11 -8.59 2.60
C ASP A 228 -0.49 -8.30 1.22
N VAL A 229 0.81 -8.54 1.10
CA VAL A 229 1.56 -8.40 -0.16
C VAL A 229 2.07 -9.75 -0.58
N TYR A 230 1.79 -10.13 -1.83
CA TYR A 230 2.14 -11.42 -2.38
C TYR A 230 3.05 -11.28 -3.60
N VAL A 231 3.96 -12.23 -3.73
CA VAL A 231 4.57 -12.58 -5.02
C VAL A 231 3.77 -13.72 -5.61
N ILE A 232 3.32 -13.54 -6.85
CA ILE A 232 2.74 -14.60 -7.66
C ILE A 232 3.79 -15.01 -8.70
N LEU A 233 4.23 -16.26 -8.61
CA LEU A 233 5.30 -16.80 -9.43
C LEU A 233 4.76 -17.93 -10.30
N THR A 234 4.90 -17.79 -11.63
CA THR A 234 4.51 -18.80 -12.62
C THR A 234 5.72 -19.45 -13.31
N ASP A 235 6.95 -19.16 -12.84
CA ASP A 235 8.18 -19.70 -13.42
C ASP A 235 8.26 -21.23 -13.21
N PRO A 236 8.20 -22.06 -14.28
CA PRO A 236 8.30 -23.50 -14.17
C PRO A 236 9.73 -23.98 -13.91
N ARG A 237 10.71 -23.11 -14.10
CA ARG A 237 12.14 -23.38 -13.89
C ARG A 237 12.59 -22.62 -12.66
N GLN A 238 13.59 -23.12 -11.97
CA GLN A 238 14.23 -22.37 -10.88
C GLN A 238 15.19 -21.32 -11.44
N GLY A 239 14.62 -20.35 -12.20
CA GLY A 239 15.33 -19.27 -12.85
C GLY A 239 15.45 -18.03 -11.98
N LEU A 240 15.75 -16.89 -12.63
CA LEU A 240 15.99 -15.60 -11.96
C LEU A 240 14.74 -15.09 -11.21
N ALA A 241 13.52 -15.35 -11.71
CA ALA A 241 12.28 -14.98 -11.01
C ALA A 241 12.16 -15.72 -9.67
N SER A 242 12.44 -17.04 -9.66
CA SER A 242 12.47 -17.83 -8.42
C SER A 242 13.59 -17.40 -7.49
N GLY A 243 14.77 -17.05 -8.03
CA GLY A 243 15.91 -16.54 -7.25
C GLY A 243 15.59 -15.22 -6.57
N PHE A 244 14.98 -14.28 -7.30
CA PHE A 244 14.56 -12.99 -6.73
C PHE A 244 13.43 -13.17 -5.68
N THR A 245 12.46 -14.05 -5.95
CA THR A 245 11.44 -14.40 -4.94
C THR A 245 12.08 -14.98 -3.66
N GLY A 246 13.08 -15.86 -3.82
CA GLY A 246 13.86 -16.38 -2.68
C GLY A 246 14.62 -15.29 -1.93
N PHE A 247 15.14 -14.28 -2.64
CA PHE A 247 15.78 -13.12 -2.02
C PHE A 247 14.78 -12.28 -1.22
N LEU A 248 13.62 -11.94 -1.78
CA LEU A 248 12.56 -11.19 -1.10
C LEU A 248 12.11 -11.84 0.22
N THR A 249 12.14 -13.18 0.28
CA THR A 249 11.78 -13.94 1.49
C THR A 249 12.95 -14.26 2.41
N SER A 250 14.18 -13.96 1.97
CA SER A 250 15.40 -14.15 2.77
C SER A 250 15.52 -13.13 3.90
N ASP A 251 16.42 -13.37 4.84
CA ASP A 251 16.74 -12.43 5.93
C ASP A 251 17.10 -11.03 5.39
N ARG A 252 17.85 -10.96 4.29
CA ARG A 252 18.26 -9.67 3.69
C ARG A 252 17.08 -8.92 3.08
N GLY A 253 16.28 -9.57 2.25
CA GLY A 253 15.09 -8.96 1.66
C GLY A 253 14.09 -8.54 2.75
N GLN A 254 13.83 -9.39 3.71
CA GLN A 254 12.89 -9.07 4.80
C GLN A 254 13.37 -7.89 5.68
N ARG A 255 14.68 -7.65 5.78
CA ARG A 255 15.22 -6.43 6.43
C ARG A 255 15.00 -5.16 5.60
N ILE A 256 15.00 -5.26 4.27
CA ILE A 256 14.66 -4.12 3.40
C ILE A 256 13.19 -3.78 3.58
N ILE A 257 12.31 -4.78 3.56
CA ILE A 257 10.87 -4.64 3.85
C ILE A 257 10.66 -3.98 5.23
N LEU A 258 11.40 -4.44 6.25
CA LEU A 258 11.34 -3.86 7.59
C LEU A 258 11.73 -2.37 7.59
N LYS A 259 12.79 -2.01 6.86
CA LYS A 259 13.24 -0.62 6.73
C LYS A 259 12.27 0.26 5.93
N ALA A 260 11.50 -0.32 5.03
CA ALA A 260 10.46 0.38 4.29
C ALA A 260 9.21 0.70 5.11
N GLY A 261 9.20 0.38 6.42
CA GLY A 261 8.10 0.72 7.32
C GLY A 261 6.88 -0.20 7.23
N ILE A 262 6.93 -1.25 6.43
CA ILE A 262 5.91 -2.29 6.34
C ILE A 262 6.34 -3.57 7.08
N VAL A 263 5.40 -4.45 7.38
CA VAL A 263 5.66 -5.63 8.21
C VAL A 263 6.16 -6.78 7.35
N PRO A 264 7.40 -7.28 7.56
CA PRO A 264 7.91 -8.41 6.82
C PRO A 264 7.14 -9.70 7.17
N ALA A 265 7.09 -10.65 6.22
CA ALA A 265 6.33 -11.89 6.39
C ALA A 265 7.05 -12.91 7.28
N THR A 266 8.39 -12.93 7.27
CA THR A 266 9.21 -13.97 7.92
C THR A 266 10.08 -13.46 9.06
N GLN A 267 10.21 -12.14 9.24
CA GLN A 267 10.95 -11.55 10.35
C GLN A 267 10.03 -10.92 11.39
N PRO A 268 10.30 -11.13 12.69
CA PRO A 268 9.54 -10.47 13.74
C PRO A 268 9.88 -8.97 13.78
N VAL A 269 8.84 -8.14 13.93
CA VAL A 269 9.01 -6.71 14.25
C VAL A 269 9.29 -6.58 15.74
N ARG A 270 10.40 -5.92 16.08
CA ARG A 270 10.71 -5.62 17.48
C ARG A 270 9.90 -4.41 17.94
N ILE A 271 8.91 -4.66 18.76
CA ILE A 271 8.08 -3.60 19.36
C ILE A 271 8.78 -3.13 20.64
N VAL A 272 9.12 -1.85 20.70
CA VAL A 272 9.70 -1.21 21.89
C VAL A 272 8.72 -0.17 22.39
N ASN A 273 8.22 -0.35 23.60
CA ASN A 273 7.44 0.67 24.29
C ASN A 273 8.39 1.76 24.80
N VAL A 274 8.39 2.91 24.15
CA VAL A 274 9.07 4.08 24.66
C VAL A 274 8.14 4.71 25.73
N LYS A 275 8.49 4.54 27.00
CA LYS A 275 7.85 5.32 28.06
C LYS A 275 8.43 6.73 27.96
N GLU A 276 7.65 7.69 27.50
CA GLU A 276 7.97 9.10 27.71
C GLU A 276 7.98 9.35 29.20
N LYS A 277 9.11 9.78 29.72
CA LYS A 277 9.17 10.35 31.07
C LYS A 277 8.55 11.74 30.97
N TRP A 278 7.40 11.92 31.60
CA TRP A 278 6.76 13.21 31.85
C TRP A 278 7.63 14.05 32.77
#